data_ef68efc0e46d53b9bfa8fb3f439884c2
#
_entry.id   ef68efc0e46d53b9bfa8fb3f439884c2
#
_cell.length_a   1.000
_cell.length_b   1.000
_cell.length_c   1.000
_cell.angle_alpha   90.00
_cell.angle_beta   90.00
_cell.angle_gamma   90.00
#
_symmetry.space_group_name_H-M   'P 1'
#
loop_
_entity.id
_entity.type
_entity.pdbx_description
1 polymer ?
#
loop_
_entity_poly.entity_id
_entity_poly.type
_entity_poly.pdbx_seq_one_letter_code
_entity_poly.pdbx_strand_id
1 'polypeptide(L)'
;QTCALPIYNIDKCYTVTTDVLNECYNQLHIHQVDLKGTVLKPNMIVPGSDCKGKSNSEEIAKKTLECLKKNVPSDVPGIAFLSGGQSEIESSKNLNEINKINDSNFLITFSYGRGLQASALKEFGKNQNNKASIQKAFDRRAKMNGLSSKGEWSENLEKEFAA
;
A
#
# COMPACT_ATOMS: atom_id res chain seq x y z
N GLN A 1 0.94 -10.53 5.20
CA GLN A 1 2.40 -10.64 4.96
C GLN A 1 2.81 -12.00 4.40
N THR A 2 1.97 -12.99 4.50
CA THR A 2 2.27 -14.37 4.07
C THR A 2 1.96 -14.64 2.59
N CYS A 3 1.25 -13.75 1.91
CA CYS A 3 0.89 -13.94 0.50
C CYS A 3 2.09 -13.77 -0.45
N ALA A 4 3.12 -13.02 -0.06
CA ALA A 4 4.32 -12.80 -0.85
C ALA A 4 5.55 -13.33 -0.11
N LEU A 5 5.98 -14.55 -0.45
CA LEU A 5 7.30 -15.01 -0.01
C LEU A 5 8.40 -14.15 -0.64
N PRO A 6 9.55 -13.95 0.05
CA PRO A 6 10.63 -13.07 -0.44
C PRO A 6 11.12 -13.37 -1.85
N ILE A 7 11.01 -14.61 -2.30
CA ILE A 7 11.48 -15.09 -3.61
C ILE A 7 10.43 -14.96 -4.74
N TYR A 8 9.19 -14.60 -4.45
CA TYR A 8 8.14 -14.55 -5.47
C TYR A 8 8.39 -13.41 -6.46
N ASN A 9 8.25 -13.72 -7.75
CA ASN A 9 8.10 -12.69 -8.77
C ASN A 9 6.69 -12.08 -8.71
N ILE A 10 6.48 -11.01 -9.45
CA ILE A 10 5.21 -10.26 -9.43
C ILE A 10 4.02 -11.13 -9.89
N ASP A 11 4.21 -12.04 -10.85
CA ASP A 11 3.15 -12.92 -11.34
C ASP A 11 2.72 -13.95 -10.29
N LYS A 12 3.70 -14.51 -9.55
CA LYS A 12 3.39 -15.42 -8.47
C LYS A 12 2.70 -14.70 -7.31
N CYS A 13 3.12 -13.46 -7.02
CA CYS A 13 2.44 -12.61 -6.04
C CYS A 13 0.97 -12.36 -6.46
N TYR A 14 0.74 -12.05 -7.73
CA TYR A 14 -0.61 -11.88 -8.29
C TYR A 14 -1.47 -13.13 -8.09
N THR A 15 -0.96 -14.30 -8.50
CA THR A 15 -1.70 -15.56 -8.39
C THR A 15 -2.07 -15.88 -6.95
N VAL A 16 -1.10 -15.83 -6.04
CA VAL A 16 -1.34 -16.14 -4.62
C VAL A 16 -2.30 -15.12 -3.97
N THR A 17 -2.17 -13.84 -4.29
CA THR A 17 -3.10 -12.82 -3.77
C THR A 17 -4.52 -13.05 -4.30
N THR A 18 -4.66 -13.43 -5.58
CA THR A 18 -5.95 -13.81 -6.17
C THR A 18 -6.60 -14.95 -5.42
N ASP A 19 -5.86 -16.04 -5.20
CA ASP A 19 -6.36 -17.24 -4.50
C ASP A 19 -6.82 -16.91 -3.08
N VAL A 20 -6.01 -16.11 -2.36
CA VAL A 20 -6.33 -15.70 -0.98
C VAL A 20 -7.57 -14.79 -0.95
N LEU A 21 -7.67 -13.80 -1.83
CA LEU A 21 -8.83 -12.91 -1.88
C LEU A 21 -10.11 -13.68 -2.19
N ASN A 22 -10.08 -14.59 -3.16
CA ASN A 22 -11.21 -15.42 -3.51
C ASN A 22 -11.69 -16.26 -2.33
N GLU A 23 -10.77 -16.92 -1.63
CA GLU A 23 -11.14 -17.71 -0.46
C GLU A 23 -11.66 -16.85 0.68
N CYS A 24 -11.03 -15.71 0.97
CA CYS A 24 -11.50 -14.78 1.99
C CYS A 24 -12.93 -14.31 1.72
N TYR A 25 -13.24 -13.87 0.51
CA TYR A 25 -14.60 -13.41 0.16
C TYR A 25 -15.61 -14.53 0.08
N ASN A 26 -15.20 -15.75 -0.31
CA ASN A 26 -16.04 -16.94 -0.24
C ASN A 26 -16.47 -17.22 1.22
N GLN A 27 -15.51 -17.17 2.16
CA GLN A 27 -15.81 -17.37 3.58
C GLN A 27 -16.68 -16.24 4.16
N LEU A 28 -16.41 -14.99 3.81
CA LEU A 28 -17.24 -13.86 4.24
C LEU A 28 -18.67 -13.99 3.73
N HIS A 29 -18.86 -14.48 2.50
CA HIS A 29 -20.19 -14.77 1.94
C HIS A 29 -20.90 -15.90 2.69
N ILE A 30 -20.22 -17.02 2.95
CA ILE A 30 -20.77 -18.16 3.71
C ILE A 30 -21.23 -17.69 5.09
N HIS A 31 -20.48 -16.82 5.73
CA HIS A 31 -20.80 -16.27 7.05
C HIS A 31 -21.75 -15.06 7.01
N GLN A 32 -22.31 -14.72 5.85
CA GLN A 32 -23.29 -13.64 5.65
C GLN A 32 -22.81 -12.28 6.18
N VAL A 33 -21.50 -11.98 6.00
CA VAL A 33 -20.93 -10.69 6.41
C VAL A 33 -21.38 -9.59 5.45
N ASP A 34 -21.90 -8.48 5.99
CA ASP A 34 -22.24 -7.31 5.19
C ASP A 34 -20.94 -6.60 4.75
N LEU A 35 -20.60 -6.75 3.47
CA LEU A 35 -19.37 -6.20 2.90
C LEU A 35 -19.37 -4.67 2.84
N LYS A 36 -20.52 -4.01 2.86
CA LYS A 36 -20.63 -2.54 2.87
C LYS A 36 -20.08 -1.92 4.16
N GLY A 37 -20.05 -2.70 5.24
CA GLY A 37 -19.47 -2.31 6.52
C GLY A 37 -17.98 -2.66 6.66
N THR A 38 -17.28 -3.09 5.59
CA THR A 38 -15.91 -3.57 5.65
C THR A 38 -14.94 -2.65 4.93
N VAL A 39 -13.66 -2.70 5.30
CA VAL A 39 -12.54 -2.12 4.55
C VAL A 39 -11.50 -3.20 4.34
N LEU A 40 -11.11 -3.43 3.08
CA LEU A 40 -10.05 -4.38 2.78
C LEU A 40 -8.68 -3.78 3.07
N LYS A 41 -7.82 -4.52 3.77
CA LYS A 41 -6.42 -4.14 3.98
C LYS A 41 -5.47 -5.15 3.33
N PRO A 42 -5.25 -5.08 2.00
CA PRO A 42 -4.42 -6.02 1.27
C PRO A 42 -2.97 -5.53 1.14
N ASN A 43 -2.10 -6.42 0.63
CA ASN A 43 -0.84 -6.05 0.00
C ASN A 43 -1.07 -5.46 -1.41
N MET A 44 -0.11 -4.68 -1.89
CA MET A 44 0.04 -4.42 -3.32
C MET A 44 0.67 -5.64 -4.01
N ILE A 45 0.45 -5.81 -5.31
CA ILE A 45 1.10 -6.85 -6.09
C ILE A 45 2.53 -6.40 -6.42
N VAL A 46 3.48 -6.88 -5.62
CA VAL A 46 4.90 -6.50 -5.71
C VAL A 46 5.77 -7.76 -5.74
N PRO A 47 6.94 -7.72 -6.41
CA PRO A 47 7.91 -8.79 -6.28
C PRO A 47 8.46 -8.87 -4.84
N GLY A 48 8.81 -10.05 -4.39
CA GLY A 48 9.44 -10.26 -3.08
C GLY A 48 10.82 -9.59 -2.99
N SER A 49 11.29 -9.32 -1.76
CA SER A 49 12.54 -8.61 -1.48
C SER A 49 13.78 -9.30 -2.11
N ASP A 50 13.76 -10.64 -2.17
CA ASP A 50 14.87 -11.46 -2.65
C ASP A 50 14.69 -11.91 -4.12
N CYS A 51 13.63 -11.42 -4.77
CA CYS A 51 13.40 -11.69 -6.17
C CYS A 51 14.42 -10.93 -7.04
N LYS A 52 15.04 -11.62 -7.98
CA LYS A 52 16.02 -11.03 -8.92
C LYS A 52 15.37 -10.05 -9.92
N GLY A 53 14.08 -10.23 -10.21
CA GLY A 53 13.30 -9.35 -11.09
C GLY A 53 12.74 -8.17 -10.30
N LYS A 54 12.99 -6.93 -10.77
CA LYS A 54 12.36 -5.73 -10.24
C LYS A 54 11.23 -5.32 -11.17
N SER A 55 10.09 -4.92 -10.59
CA SER A 55 8.99 -4.30 -11.33
C SER A 55 8.96 -2.80 -11.09
N ASN A 56 8.60 -2.03 -12.11
CA ASN A 56 8.40 -0.59 -11.94
C ASN A 56 7.02 -0.31 -11.32
N SER A 57 6.81 0.92 -10.85
CA SER A 57 5.57 1.31 -10.17
C SER A 57 4.34 1.26 -11.08
N GLU A 58 4.49 1.44 -12.38
CA GLU A 58 3.40 1.35 -13.35
C GLU A 58 2.92 -0.10 -13.50
N GLU A 59 3.82 -1.07 -13.59
CA GLU A 59 3.49 -2.50 -13.64
C GLU A 59 2.82 -2.94 -12.32
N ILE A 60 3.37 -2.51 -11.19
CA ILE A 60 2.79 -2.77 -9.86
C ILE A 60 1.37 -2.22 -9.78
N ALA A 61 1.14 -0.99 -10.24
CA ALA A 61 -0.17 -0.36 -10.23
C ALA A 61 -1.19 -1.12 -11.09
N LYS A 62 -0.82 -1.44 -12.33
CA LYS A 62 -1.69 -2.20 -13.26
C LYS A 62 -2.08 -3.56 -12.68
N LYS A 63 -1.09 -4.36 -12.25
CA LYS A 63 -1.33 -5.70 -11.69
C LYS A 63 -2.12 -5.66 -10.39
N THR A 64 -1.87 -4.65 -9.55
CA THR A 64 -2.61 -4.48 -8.30
C THR A 64 -4.08 -4.16 -8.56
N LEU A 65 -4.37 -3.18 -9.43
CA LEU A 65 -5.75 -2.83 -9.77
C LEU A 65 -6.48 -3.97 -10.48
N GLU A 66 -5.83 -4.65 -11.41
CA GLU A 66 -6.40 -5.81 -12.08
C GLU A 66 -6.81 -6.90 -11.09
N CYS A 67 -5.90 -7.23 -10.15
CA CYS A 67 -6.17 -8.22 -9.11
C CYS A 67 -7.36 -7.81 -8.22
N LEU A 68 -7.40 -6.54 -7.79
CA LEU A 68 -8.48 -6.04 -6.93
C LEU A 68 -9.82 -6.00 -7.66
N LYS A 69 -9.87 -5.45 -8.87
CA LYS A 69 -11.10 -5.37 -9.69
C LYS A 69 -11.69 -6.74 -9.99
N LYS A 70 -10.84 -7.76 -10.14
CA LYS A 70 -11.26 -9.13 -10.44
C LYS A 70 -11.78 -9.89 -9.22
N ASN A 71 -11.21 -9.64 -8.04
CA ASN A 71 -11.40 -10.52 -6.89
C ASN A 71 -12.06 -9.84 -5.68
N VAL A 72 -12.23 -8.52 -5.68
CA VAL A 72 -12.88 -7.79 -4.58
C VAL A 72 -14.30 -7.42 -5.01
N PRO A 73 -15.34 -7.84 -4.25
CA PRO A 73 -16.73 -7.46 -4.54
C PRO A 73 -16.93 -5.94 -4.54
N SER A 74 -17.77 -5.45 -5.45
CA SER A 74 -18.07 -4.01 -5.61
C SER A 74 -18.75 -3.38 -4.39
N ASP A 75 -19.30 -4.18 -3.50
CA ASP A 75 -19.92 -3.73 -2.25
C ASP A 75 -18.90 -3.29 -1.19
N VAL A 76 -17.62 -3.65 -1.35
CA VAL A 76 -16.53 -3.20 -0.47
C VAL A 76 -16.23 -1.72 -0.78
N PRO A 77 -16.50 -0.77 0.14
CA PRO A 77 -16.42 0.65 -0.19
C PRO A 77 -14.99 1.20 -0.26
N GLY A 78 -14.02 0.54 0.38
CA GLY A 78 -12.68 1.07 0.48
C GLY A 78 -11.59 0.02 0.66
N ILE A 79 -10.40 0.40 0.19
CA ILE A 79 -9.19 -0.41 0.24
C ILE A 79 -8.07 0.42 0.87
N ALA A 80 -7.48 -0.08 1.97
CA ALA A 80 -6.40 0.57 2.68
C ALA A 80 -5.15 -0.33 2.65
N PHE A 81 -4.20 -0.07 1.75
CA PHE A 81 -3.03 -0.92 1.59
C PHE A 81 -2.14 -0.98 2.84
N LEU A 82 -1.56 -2.14 3.11
CA LEU A 82 -0.37 -2.26 3.96
C LEU A 82 0.89 -1.93 3.17
N SER A 83 1.98 -1.51 3.83
CA SER A 83 3.25 -1.20 3.17
C SER A 83 4.09 -2.44 2.80
N GLY A 84 3.88 -3.57 3.47
CA GLY A 84 4.40 -4.90 3.09
C GLY A 84 5.90 -5.03 2.92
N GLY A 85 6.70 -4.28 3.67
CA GLY A 85 8.16 -4.29 3.55
C GLY A 85 8.75 -3.31 2.52
N GLN A 86 7.91 -2.62 1.76
CA GLN A 86 8.34 -1.50 0.92
C GLN A 86 8.89 -0.36 1.79
N SER A 87 9.85 0.39 1.27
CA SER A 87 10.29 1.64 1.91
C SER A 87 9.16 2.68 1.94
N GLU A 88 9.33 3.73 2.73
CA GLU A 88 8.36 4.84 2.83
C GLU A 88 8.10 5.48 1.46
N ILE A 89 9.15 5.68 0.66
CA ILE A 89 9.06 6.31 -0.66
C ILE A 89 8.43 5.35 -1.68
N GLU A 90 8.86 4.09 -1.70
CA GLU A 90 8.29 3.09 -2.61
C GLU A 90 6.79 2.89 -2.36
N SER A 91 6.38 2.77 -1.11
CA SER A 91 4.96 2.60 -0.78
C SER A 91 4.12 3.81 -1.17
N SER A 92 4.64 5.05 -1.01
CA SER A 92 3.97 6.27 -1.49
C SER A 92 3.92 6.31 -3.02
N LYS A 93 5.02 6.02 -3.71
CA LYS A 93 5.10 6.01 -5.17
C LYS A 93 4.12 5.00 -5.77
N ASN A 94 4.12 3.78 -5.27
CA ASN A 94 3.24 2.74 -5.77
C ASN A 94 1.76 3.06 -5.51
N LEU A 95 1.41 3.56 -4.33
CA LEU A 95 0.07 4.04 -4.03
C LEU A 95 -0.37 5.16 -4.98
N ASN A 96 0.53 6.09 -5.27
CA ASN A 96 0.28 7.20 -6.19
C ASN A 96 -0.03 6.71 -7.62
N GLU A 97 0.79 5.80 -8.14
CA GLU A 97 0.57 5.24 -9.49
C GLU A 97 -0.72 4.41 -9.56
N ILE A 98 -1.08 3.70 -8.49
CA ILE A 98 -2.37 3.02 -8.39
C ILE A 98 -3.52 4.04 -8.48
N ASN A 99 -3.47 5.13 -7.71
CA ASN A 99 -4.55 6.12 -7.68
C ASN A 99 -4.64 6.94 -8.97
N LYS A 100 -3.54 7.19 -9.69
CA LYS A 100 -3.55 7.84 -11.00
C LYS A 100 -4.35 7.09 -12.05
N ILE A 101 -4.31 5.76 -12.00
CA ILE A 101 -4.99 4.90 -12.99
C ILE A 101 -6.23 4.21 -12.44
N ASN A 102 -6.65 4.54 -11.20
CA ASN A 102 -7.82 3.94 -10.57
C ASN A 102 -9.10 4.40 -11.27
N ASP A 103 -9.68 3.49 -12.04
CA ASP A 103 -10.96 3.63 -12.72
C ASP A 103 -12.08 2.82 -12.04
N SER A 104 -11.84 2.30 -10.84
CA SER A 104 -12.81 1.53 -10.06
C SER A 104 -13.62 2.41 -9.12
N ASN A 105 -14.67 1.83 -8.51
CA ASN A 105 -15.47 2.50 -7.47
C ASN A 105 -14.82 2.46 -6.09
N PHE A 106 -13.67 1.79 -5.92
CA PHE A 106 -13.00 1.69 -4.64
C PHE A 106 -12.32 3.02 -4.24
N LEU A 107 -12.55 3.46 -3.01
CA LEU A 107 -11.71 4.47 -2.39
C LEU A 107 -10.41 3.80 -1.94
N ILE A 108 -9.30 4.16 -2.60
CA ILE A 108 -8.00 3.54 -2.37
C ILE A 108 -7.10 4.47 -1.54
N THR A 109 -6.66 3.99 -0.39
CA THR A 109 -5.81 4.72 0.54
C THR A 109 -4.77 3.79 1.19
N PHE A 110 -4.17 4.23 2.29
CA PHE A 110 -3.13 3.52 3.01
C PHE A 110 -3.49 3.26 4.48
N SER A 111 -2.97 2.17 5.02
CA SER A 111 -2.94 1.87 6.45
C SER A 111 -1.56 1.31 6.80
N TYR A 112 -0.54 2.18 6.65
CA TYR A 112 0.84 1.80 6.81
C TYR A 112 1.27 1.83 8.28
N GLY A 113 2.05 0.82 8.69
CA GLY A 113 2.85 0.87 9.90
C GLY A 113 4.22 1.46 9.59
N ARG A 114 5.17 0.62 9.17
CA ARG A 114 6.56 1.05 8.86
C ARG A 114 6.63 2.12 7.79
N GLY A 115 5.84 2.02 6.73
CA GLY A 115 5.79 3.01 5.64
C GLY A 115 5.27 4.40 6.06
N LEU A 116 4.79 4.57 7.30
CA LEU A 116 4.37 5.85 7.87
C LEU A 116 5.29 6.31 9.01
N GLN A 117 5.89 5.39 9.76
CA GLN A 117 6.53 5.68 11.04
C GLN A 117 8.05 5.61 11.00
N ALA A 118 8.68 5.01 9.96
CA ALA A 118 10.10 4.69 9.98
C ALA A 118 10.99 5.94 10.15
N SER A 119 10.70 7.04 9.46
CA SER A 119 11.44 8.30 9.61
C SER A 119 11.29 8.91 10.99
N ALA A 120 10.09 8.90 11.56
CA ALA A 120 9.84 9.39 12.92
C ALA A 120 10.56 8.54 13.98
N LEU A 121 10.55 7.22 13.84
CA LEU A 121 11.28 6.30 14.70
C LEU A 121 12.80 6.50 14.61
N LYS A 122 13.31 6.81 13.41
CA LYS A 122 14.73 7.15 13.22
C LYS A 122 15.10 8.43 13.95
N GLU A 123 14.27 9.47 13.90
CA GLU A 123 14.49 10.72 14.65
C GLU A 123 14.37 10.48 16.17
N PHE A 124 13.42 9.69 16.61
CA PHE A 124 13.29 9.27 18.01
C PHE A 124 14.56 8.55 18.51
N GLY A 125 15.13 7.65 17.71
CA GLY A 125 16.37 6.94 18.04
C GLY A 125 17.60 7.87 18.16
N LYS A 126 17.62 9.01 17.45
CA LYS A 126 18.68 10.01 17.57
C LYS A 126 18.58 10.82 18.87
N ASN A 127 17.37 11.29 19.19
CA ASN A 127 17.11 12.09 20.39
C ASN A 127 15.62 12.01 20.77
N GLN A 128 15.31 11.22 21.79
CA GLN A 128 13.95 11.00 22.27
C GLN A 128 13.26 12.27 22.81
N ASN A 129 14.05 13.26 23.24
CA ASN A 129 13.53 14.51 23.78
C ASN A 129 13.22 15.55 22.68
N ASN A 130 13.68 15.35 21.46
CA ASN A 130 13.41 16.24 20.33
C ASN A 130 12.05 15.95 19.69
N LYS A 131 10.97 16.23 20.42
CA LYS A 131 9.60 16.00 19.96
C LYS A 131 9.30 16.71 18.63
N ALA A 132 9.79 17.91 18.43
CA ALA A 132 9.54 18.70 17.23
C ALA A 132 10.08 18.01 15.96
N SER A 133 11.31 17.47 16.00
CA SER A 133 11.89 16.72 14.87
C SER A 133 11.12 15.44 14.59
N ILE A 134 10.72 14.70 15.62
CA ILE A 134 9.96 13.45 15.49
C ILE A 134 8.59 13.73 14.86
N GLN A 135 7.87 14.74 15.34
CA GLN A 135 6.57 15.13 14.80
C GLN A 135 6.70 15.62 13.35
N LYS A 136 7.68 16.48 13.04
CA LYS A 136 7.94 16.96 11.67
C LYS A 136 8.16 15.79 10.70
N ALA A 137 8.93 14.79 11.11
CA ALA A 137 9.19 13.60 10.27
C ALA A 137 7.92 12.78 10.04
N PHE A 138 7.08 12.61 11.06
CA PHE A 138 5.81 11.90 10.95
C PHE A 138 4.81 12.66 10.05
N ASP A 139 4.61 13.95 10.32
CA ASP A 139 3.68 14.80 9.57
C ASP A 139 4.04 14.87 8.08
N ARG A 140 5.34 14.97 7.79
CA ARG A 140 5.83 14.91 6.42
C ARG A 140 5.40 13.61 5.74
N ARG A 141 5.64 12.46 6.37
CA ARG A 141 5.30 11.17 5.77
C ARG A 141 3.79 10.99 5.61
N ALA A 142 3.02 11.42 6.62
CA ALA A 142 1.56 11.41 6.54
C ALA A 142 1.05 12.27 5.36
N LYS A 143 1.63 13.47 5.17
CA LYS A 143 1.30 14.35 4.04
C LYS A 143 1.62 13.70 2.70
N MET A 144 2.80 13.11 2.54
CA MET A 144 3.19 12.44 1.30
C MET A 144 2.28 11.26 0.96
N ASN A 145 1.94 10.44 1.95
CA ASN A 145 0.98 9.35 1.77
C ASN A 145 -0.43 9.86 1.45
N GLY A 146 -0.86 10.98 2.04
CA GLY A 146 -2.13 11.64 1.73
C GLY A 146 -2.19 12.14 0.29
N LEU A 147 -1.12 12.73 -0.23
CA LEU A 147 -0.99 13.11 -1.65
C LEU A 147 -1.01 11.89 -2.56
N SER A 148 -0.33 10.81 -2.18
CA SER A 148 -0.35 9.55 -2.92
C SER A 148 -1.75 8.93 -3.04
N SER A 149 -2.59 9.08 -1.99
CA SER A 149 -3.99 8.62 -2.03
C SER A 149 -4.86 9.42 -3.01
N LYS A 150 -4.36 10.55 -3.49
CA LYS A 150 -5.03 11.40 -4.51
C LYS A 150 -4.37 11.33 -5.89
N GLY A 151 -3.25 10.60 -6.03
CA GLY A 151 -2.45 10.60 -7.26
C GLY A 151 -1.64 11.88 -7.48
N GLU A 152 -1.44 12.69 -6.45
CA GLU A 152 -0.80 14.02 -6.49
C GLU A 152 0.65 14.02 -5.97
N TRP A 153 1.18 12.88 -5.55
CA TRP A 153 2.55 12.77 -5.07
C TRP A 153 3.57 12.87 -6.22
N SER A 154 4.72 13.47 -5.94
CA SER A 154 5.88 13.49 -6.84
C SER A 154 7.20 13.43 -6.08
N GLU A 155 8.28 13.01 -6.76
CA GLU A 155 9.63 12.99 -6.18
C GLU A 155 10.14 14.41 -5.83
N ASN A 156 9.67 15.45 -6.51
CA ASN A 156 10.03 16.83 -6.18
C ASN A 156 9.46 17.25 -4.83
N LEU A 157 8.20 16.89 -4.54
CA LEU A 157 7.60 17.15 -3.23
C LEU A 157 8.36 16.43 -2.11
N GLU A 158 8.87 15.22 -2.34
CA GLU A 158 9.72 14.54 -1.36
C GLU A 158 11.00 15.33 -1.04
N LYS A 159 11.59 15.99 -2.02
CA LYS A 159 12.81 16.79 -1.83
C LYS A 159 12.53 18.12 -1.15
N GLU A 160 11.48 18.83 -1.55
CA GLU A 160 11.08 20.13 -0.98
C GLU A 160 10.76 20.01 0.53
N PHE A 161 10.07 18.95 0.92
CA PHE A 161 9.76 18.68 2.32
C PHE A 161 10.91 18.01 3.10
N ALA A 162 12.07 17.72 2.46
CA ALA A 162 13.27 17.20 3.12
C ALA A 162 14.14 18.31 3.75
N ALA A 163 14.04 19.53 3.25
CA ALA A 163 14.69 20.73 3.76
C ALA A 163 13.92 21.29 4.96
#